data_ece9f6191f0c561ffee80246fc79e8ee
#
_entry.id   ece9f6191f0c561ffee80246fc79e8ee
#
_cell.length_a   1.000
_cell.length_b   1.000
_cell.length_c   1.000
_cell.angle_alpha   90.00
_cell.angle_beta   90.00
_cell.angle_gamma   90.00
#
_symmetry.space_group_name_H-M   'P 1'
#
loop_
_entity.id
_entity.type
_entity.pdbx_description
1 polymer ?
#
loop_
_entity_poly.entity_id
_entity_poly.type
_entity_poly.pdbx_seq_one_letter_code
_entity_poly.pdbx_strand_id
1 'polypeptide(L)'
;AQAVQLFESFADELSPGLYERWALPTQQEVFAGLNQGANSLLFAKECPYLDWMAQSGAKGLSVGSCIDLGKAQELYPDLIWQGNVSNQLLRDGSLTEITQATQACLAATGGRSHILNLSHGLLADTPFTKVQHFVDTAHALQS
;
A
#
# COMPACT_ATOMS: atom_id res chain seq x y z
N ALA A 1 20.87 0.97 4.03
CA ALA A 1 19.47 1.37 4.20
C ALA A 1 18.81 0.50 5.27
N GLN A 2 17.86 1.06 6.01
CA GLN A 2 17.09 0.34 7.04
C GLN A 2 15.86 -0.36 6.44
N ALA A 3 15.38 0.15 5.32
CA ALA A 3 14.31 -0.42 4.52
C ALA A 3 14.55 -0.15 3.04
N VAL A 4 14.02 -1.01 2.19
CA VAL A 4 14.03 -0.86 0.73
C VAL A 4 12.63 -1.10 0.19
N GLN A 5 12.27 -0.41 -0.87
CA GLN A 5 11.01 -0.60 -1.56
C GLN A 5 11.25 -0.83 -3.05
N LEU A 6 10.73 -1.94 -3.55
CA LEU A 6 10.67 -2.23 -4.98
C LEU A 6 9.39 -1.63 -5.56
N PHE A 7 9.50 -0.93 -6.68
CA PHE A 7 8.37 -0.29 -7.35
C PHE A 7 7.99 -1.04 -8.62
N GLU A 8 6.76 -1.54 -8.64
CA GLU A 8 6.09 -2.09 -9.83
C GLU A 8 5.01 -1.08 -10.28
N SER A 9 5.47 -0.04 -10.96
CA SER A 9 4.64 1.14 -11.27
C SER A 9 3.57 0.91 -12.33
N PHE A 10 3.64 -0.21 -13.06
CA PHE A 10 2.71 -0.58 -14.13
C PHE A 10 2.03 -1.93 -13.88
N ALA A 11 1.94 -2.35 -12.63
CA ALA A 11 1.32 -3.62 -12.25
C ALA A 11 -0.16 -3.72 -12.66
N ASP A 12 -0.86 -2.59 -12.65
CA ASP A 12 -2.26 -2.46 -13.07
C ASP A 12 -2.47 -2.68 -14.58
N GLU A 13 -1.42 -2.56 -15.40
CA GLU A 13 -1.47 -2.78 -16.85
C GLU A 13 -1.19 -4.24 -17.25
N LEU A 14 -0.69 -5.05 -16.31
CA LEU A 14 -0.36 -6.45 -16.58
C LEU A 14 -1.60 -7.34 -16.49
N SER A 15 -1.77 -8.22 -17.48
CA SER A 15 -2.74 -9.31 -17.33
C SER A 15 -2.25 -10.30 -16.26
N PRO A 16 -3.16 -11.11 -15.66
CA PRO A 16 -2.79 -12.11 -14.67
C PRO A 16 -1.61 -12.98 -15.10
N GLY A 17 -1.67 -13.54 -16.31
CA GLY A 17 -0.61 -14.41 -16.83
C GLY A 17 0.72 -13.70 -17.10
N LEU A 18 0.71 -12.40 -17.41
CA LEU A 18 1.94 -11.61 -17.56
C LEU A 18 2.56 -11.31 -16.20
N TYR A 19 1.74 -10.98 -15.19
CA TYR A 19 2.23 -10.76 -13.82
C TYR A 19 2.89 -12.01 -13.27
N GLU A 20 2.20 -13.15 -13.33
CA GLU A 20 2.70 -14.45 -12.86
C GLU A 20 3.99 -14.86 -13.56
N ARG A 21 4.06 -14.66 -14.88
CA ARG A 21 5.18 -15.13 -15.70
C ARG A 21 6.43 -14.24 -15.60
N TRP A 22 6.27 -12.94 -15.46
CA TRP A 22 7.37 -12.00 -15.58
C TRP A 22 7.62 -11.17 -14.32
N ALA A 23 6.57 -10.56 -13.72
CA ALA A 23 6.74 -9.71 -12.57
C ALA A 23 7.08 -10.51 -11.31
N LEU A 24 6.31 -11.54 -10.99
CA LEU A 24 6.50 -12.32 -9.77
C LEU A 24 7.89 -12.96 -9.67
N PRO A 25 8.42 -13.68 -10.68
CA PRO A 25 9.75 -14.27 -10.58
C PRO A 25 10.85 -13.22 -10.41
N THR A 26 10.75 -12.09 -11.08
CA THR A 26 11.71 -10.99 -10.94
C THR A 26 11.66 -10.36 -9.55
N GLN A 27 10.47 -10.17 -8.99
CA GLN A 27 10.29 -9.69 -7.62
C GLN A 27 10.92 -10.66 -6.61
N GLN A 28 10.68 -11.98 -6.78
CA GLN A 28 11.25 -13.02 -5.94
C GLN A 28 12.79 -13.03 -5.98
N GLU A 29 13.37 -12.88 -7.16
CA GLU A 29 14.83 -12.82 -7.33
C GLU A 29 15.42 -11.59 -6.61
N VAL A 30 14.79 -10.41 -6.76
CA VAL A 30 15.22 -9.18 -6.09
C VAL A 30 15.16 -9.33 -4.57
N PHE A 31 14.05 -9.81 -4.02
CA PHE A 31 13.91 -9.94 -2.57
C PHE A 31 14.79 -11.06 -1.98
N ALA A 32 15.01 -12.14 -2.70
CA ALA A 32 15.95 -13.19 -2.29
C ALA A 32 17.41 -12.69 -2.24
N GLY A 33 17.76 -11.70 -3.08
CA GLY A 33 19.09 -11.09 -3.09
C GLY A 33 19.34 -10.07 -1.97
N LEU A 34 18.31 -9.69 -1.20
CA LEU A 34 18.48 -8.75 -0.10
C LEU A 34 19.04 -9.45 1.15
N ASN A 35 19.80 -8.68 1.96
CA ASN A 35 20.21 -9.16 3.28
C ASN A 35 18.99 -9.51 4.13
N GLN A 36 19.01 -10.67 4.80
CA GLN A 36 17.87 -11.20 5.58
C GLN A 36 17.36 -10.25 6.68
N GLY A 37 18.18 -9.32 7.15
CA GLY A 37 17.78 -8.29 8.14
C GLY A 37 17.09 -7.06 7.53
N ALA A 38 17.10 -6.87 6.22
CA ALA A 38 16.49 -5.70 5.59
C ALA A 38 14.96 -5.77 5.66
N ASN A 39 14.34 -4.64 6.02
CA ASN A 39 12.90 -4.45 5.82
C ASN A 39 12.65 -4.20 4.34
N SER A 40 11.76 -4.98 3.75
CA SER A 40 11.47 -4.91 2.31
C SER A 40 9.98 -4.71 2.06
N LEU A 41 9.68 -3.81 1.14
CA LEU A 41 8.31 -3.50 0.70
C LEU A 41 8.23 -3.69 -0.82
N LEU A 42 7.12 -4.25 -1.27
CA LEU A 42 6.72 -4.23 -2.67
C LEU A 42 5.60 -3.20 -2.85
N PHE A 43 5.82 -2.20 -3.68
CA PHE A 43 4.77 -1.33 -4.18
C PHE A 43 4.33 -1.86 -5.54
N ALA A 44 3.06 -2.23 -5.67
CA ALA A 44 2.45 -2.62 -6.94
C ALA A 44 1.20 -1.76 -7.17
N LYS A 45 1.34 -0.80 -8.08
CA LYS A 45 0.32 0.22 -8.36
C LYS A 45 -1.02 -0.43 -8.73
N GLU A 46 -2.07 -0.18 -7.92
CA GLU A 46 -3.45 -0.65 -8.14
C GLU A 46 -3.55 -2.11 -8.61
N CYS A 47 -2.60 -2.94 -8.17
CA CYS A 47 -2.50 -4.35 -8.56
C CYS A 47 -3.56 -5.19 -7.82
N PRO A 48 -4.43 -5.92 -8.52
CA PRO A 48 -5.45 -6.76 -7.88
C PRO A 48 -4.95 -8.15 -7.48
N TYR A 49 -3.69 -8.50 -7.81
CA TYR A 49 -3.15 -9.86 -7.67
C TYR A 49 -2.49 -10.07 -6.31
N LEU A 50 -3.28 -9.91 -5.22
CA LEU A 50 -2.78 -9.93 -3.86
C LEU A 50 -2.01 -11.20 -3.52
N ASP A 51 -2.50 -12.38 -3.96
CA ASP A 51 -1.86 -13.67 -3.65
C ASP A 51 -0.47 -13.79 -4.28
N TRP A 52 -0.27 -13.24 -5.46
CA TRP A 52 1.06 -13.20 -6.09
C TRP A 52 1.97 -12.16 -5.45
N MET A 53 1.42 -10.99 -5.10
CA MET A 53 2.18 -10.00 -4.34
C MET A 53 2.70 -10.58 -3.02
N ALA A 54 1.87 -11.32 -2.30
CA ALA A 54 2.24 -11.99 -1.05
C ALA A 54 3.34 -13.06 -1.24
N GLN A 55 3.42 -13.65 -2.43
CA GLN A 55 4.46 -14.63 -2.78
C GLN A 55 5.76 -14.00 -3.28
N SER A 56 5.84 -12.69 -3.42
CA SER A 56 7.02 -11.98 -3.93
C SER A 56 8.27 -12.12 -3.07
N GLY A 57 8.11 -12.46 -1.78
CA GLY A 57 9.19 -12.50 -0.80
C GLY A 57 9.42 -11.17 -0.07
N ALA A 58 8.63 -10.13 -0.36
CA ALA A 58 8.64 -8.89 0.41
C ALA A 58 8.08 -9.12 1.83
N LYS A 59 8.61 -8.39 2.82
CA LYS A 59 8.07 -8.39 4.20
C LYS A 59 6.81 -7.57 4.35
N GLY A 60 6.55 -6.66 3.41
CA GLY A 60 5.35 -5.86 3.39
C GLY A 60 4.93 -5.46 1.98
N LEU A 61 3.65 -5.11 1.86
CA LEU A 61 3.03 -4.75 0.59
C LEU A 61 2.44 -3.35 0.68
N SER A 62 2.81 -2.51 -0.28
CA SER A 62 2.15 -1.23 -0.51
C SER A 62 1.09 -1.43 -1.59
N VAL A 63 -0.17 -1.33 -1.17
CA VAL A 63 -1.31 -1.78 -1.97
C VAL A 63 -2.18 -0.63 -2.45
N GLY A 64 -2.82 -0.84 -3.59
CA GLY A 64 -3.78 0.08 -4.18
C GLY A 64 -5.13 0.11 -3.47
N SER A 65 -5.96 1.08 -3.85
CA SER A 65 -7.30 1.27 -3.29
C SER A 65 -8.28 0.13 -3.65
N CYS A 66 -7.94 -0.69 -4.62
CA CYS A 66 -8.71 -1.88 -5.01
C CYS A 66 -8.61 -3.03 -4.00
N ILE A 67 -7.67 -2.99 -3.06
CA ILE A 67 -7.46 -4.03 -2.05
C ILE A 67 -8.21 -3.69 -0.75
N ASP A 68 -9.02 -4.62 -0.28
CA ASP A 68 -9.62 -4.59 1.05
C ASP A 68 -8.57 -4.95 2.11
N LEU A 69 -8.05 -3.94 2.82
CA LEU A 69 -6.99 -4.12 3.81
C LEU A 69 -7.40 -5.03 4.98
N GLY A 70 -8.66 -5.01 5.38
CA GLY A 70 -9.15 -5.87 6.46
C GLY A 70 -9.03 -7.34 6.09
N LYS A 71 -9.53 -7.70 4.90
CA LYS A 71 -9.41 -9.07 4.37
C LYS A 71 -7.95 -9.45 4.10
N ALA A 72 -7.15 -8.51 3.58
CA ALA A 72 -5.74 -8.75 3.32
C ALA A 72 -4.99 -9.07 4.61
N GLN A 73 -5.25 -8.33 5.69
CA GLN A 73 -4.67 -8.58 7.02
C GLN A 73 -5.11 -9.94 7.60
N GLU A 74 -6.35 -10.35 7.37
CA GLU A 74 -6.83 -11.68 7.81
C GLU A 74 -6.15 -12.83 7.05
N LEU A 75 -5.96 -12.68 5.73
CA LEU A 75 -5.34 -13.69 4.87
C LEU A 75 -3.83 -13.80 5.08
N TYR A 76 -3.17 -12.67 5.32
CA TYR A 76 -1.70 -12.59 5.44
C TYR A 76 -1.29 -11.80 6.69
N PRO A 77 -1.53 -12.34 7.92
CA PRO A 77 -1.36 -11.62 9.18
C PRO A 77 0.10 -11.23 9.49
N ASP A 78 1.07 -11.90 8.87
CA ASP A 78 2.50 -11.67 9.09
C ASP A 78 3.08 -10.58 8.18
N LEU A 79 2.33 -10.11 7.18
CA LEU A 79 2.79 -9.06 6.29
C LEU A 79 2.60 -7.66 6.91
N ILE A 80 3.50 -6.77 6.56
CA ILE A 80 3.36 -5.33 6.81
C ILE A 80 2.55 -4.73 5.66
N TRP A 81 1.53 -3.95 6.00
CA TRP A 81 0.68 -3.28 5.01
C TRP A 81 1.06 -1.80 4.90
N GLN A 82 1.14 -1.30 3.69
CA GLN A 82 1.27 0.14 3.42
C GLN A 82 0.15 0.56 2.48
N GLY A 83 -0.49 1.66 2.78
CA GLY A 83 -1.61 2.21 2.00
C GLY A 83 -2.82 2.39 2.90
N ASN A 84 -4.05 2.49 2.35
CA ASN A 84 -4.38 2.54 0.92
C ASN A 84 -5.52 3.53 0.66
N VAL A 85 -5.44 4.68 1.34
CA VAL A 85 -6.43 5.75 1.10
C VAL A 85 -6.30 6.23 -0.35
N SER A 86 -7.43 6.31 -1.06
CA SER A 86 -7.45 6.72 -2.47
C SER A 86 -6.87 8.12 -2.65
N ASN A 87 -5.90 8.26 -3.54
CA ASN A 87 -5.34 9.56 -3.89
C ASN A 87 -6.35 10.45 -4.65
N GLN A 88 -7.30 9.84 -5.38
CA GLN A 88 -8.41 10.57 -6.00
C GLN A 88 -9.35 11.11 -4.94
N LEU A 89 -9.69 10.32 -3.91
CA LEU A 89 -10.48 10.79 -2.78
C LEU A 89 -9.79 11.95 -2.07
N LEU A 90 -8.48 11.88 -1.87
CA LEU A 90 -7.72 12.98 -1.26
C LEU A 90 -7.81 14.27 -2.09
N ARG A 91 -7.76 14.18 -3.41
CA ARG A 91 -7.90 15.33 -4.30
C ARG A 91 -9.33 15.87 -4.34
N ASP A 92 -10.32 15.00 -4.54
CA ASP A 92 -11.69 15.40 -4.93
C ASP A 92 -12.65 15.42 -3.74
N GLY A 93 -12.43 14.59 -2.72
CA GLY A 93 -13.31 14.42 -1.57
C GLY A 93 -13.35 15.65 -0.64
N SER A 94 -14.40 15.72 0.16
CA SER A 94 -14.51 16.67 1.27
C SER A 94 -13.58 16.27 2.43
N LEU A 95 -13.32 17.22 3.34
CA LEU A 95 -12.52 16.93 4.54
C LEU A 95 -13.15 15.83 5.40
N THR A 96 -14.48 15.77 5.46
CA THR A 96 -15.21 14.71 6.18
C THR A 96 -14.96 13.33 5.57
N GLU A 97 -15.01 13.20 4.24
CA GLU A 97 -14.74 11.95 3.55
C GLU A 97 -13.29 11.50 3.72
N ILE A 98 -12.35 12.45 3.68
CA ILE A 98 -10.93 12.18 3.95
C ILE A 98 -10.75 11.65 5.38
N THR A 99 -11.38 12.29 6.38
CA THR A 99 -11.37 11.82 7.77
C THR A 99 -11.90 10.40 7.88
N GLN A 100 -13.06 10.12 7.31
CA GLN A 100 -13.69 8.80 7.36
C GLN A 100 -12.82 7.73 6.69
N ALA A 101 -12.26 8.01 5.52
CA ALA A 101 -11.38 7.09 4.81
C ALA A 101 -10.09 6.82 5.60
N THR A 102 -9.50 7.83 6.22
CA THR A 102 -8.31 7.69 7.07
C THR A 102 -8.61 6.80 8.29
N GLN A 103 -9.73 7.05 8.98
CA GLN A 103 -10.17 6.27 10.12
C GLN A 103 -10.43 4.81 9.73
N ALA A 104 -11.16 4.58 8.64
CA ALA A 104 -11.46 3.25 8.14
C ALA A 104 -10.19 2.48 7.76
N CYS A 105 -9.24 3.15 7.10
CA CYS A 105 -7.97 2.55 6.70
C CYS A 105 -7.14 2.10 7.92
N LEU A 106 -7.04 2.94 8.96
CA LEU A 106 -6.34 2.58 10.20
C LEU A 106 -7.06 1.48 10.98
N ALA A 107 -8.38 1.50 11.02
CA ALA A 107 -9.18 0.50 11.70
C ALA A 107 -9.09 -0.88 11.02
N ALA A 108 -8.94 -0.93 9.69
CA ALA A 108 -8.94 -2.16 8.92
C ALA A 108 -7.83 -3.14 9.34
N THR A 109 -6.68 -2.65 9.76
CA THR A 109 -5.56 -3.46 10.24
C THR A 109 -5.52 -3.62 11.76
N GLY A 110 -6.45 -2.99 12.49
CA GLY A 110 -6.46 -2.97 13.96
C GLY A 110 -5.20 -2.33 14.56
N GLY A 111 -4.55 -1.41 13.83
CA GLY A 111 -3.32 -0.72 14.24
C GLY A 111 -2.08 -1.60 14.26
N ARG A 112 -2.13 -2.79 13.65
CA ARG A 112 -1.00 -3.73 13.62
C ARG A 112 -0.31 -3.73 12.26
N SER A 113 1.03 -3.65 12.27
CA SER A 113 1.87 -3.81 11.06
C SER A 113 1.38 -2.97 9.87
N HIS A 114 0.96 -1.71 10.12
CA HIS A 114 0.40 -0.83 9.12
C HIS A 114 1.15 0.50 9.01
N ILE A 115 1.48 0.89 7.82
CA ILE A 115 2.04 2.18 7.44
C ILE A 115 0.94 2.92 6.65
N LEU A 116 0.26 3.86 7.29
CA LEU A 116 -0.76 4.65 6.62
C LEU A 116 -0.14 5.42 5.45
N ASN A 117 -0.72 5.26 4.29
CA ASN A 117 -0.31 5.93 3.07
C ASN A 117 -1.51 6.05 2.12
N LEU A 118 -1.32 6.74 1.02
CA LEU A 118 -2.24 6.70 -0.11
C LEU A 118 -2.04 5.42 -0.92
N SER A 119 -3.03 5.10 -1.74
CA SER A 119 -2.98 3.99 -2.72
C SER A 119 -1.88 4.19 -3.78
N HIS A 120 -1.56 5.45 -4.06
CA HIS A 120 -0.55 5.89 -5.02
C HIS A 120 -0.01 7.28 -4.64
N GLY A 121 0.93 7.82 -5.41
CA GLY A 121 1.43 9.18 -5.23
C GLY A 121 0.33 10.25 -5.32
N LEU A 122 0.61 11.43 -4.79
CA LEU A 122 -0.27 12.59 -4.91
C LEU A 122 -0.53 12.94 -6.38
N LEU A 123 -1.76 13.29 -6.69
CA LEU A 123 -2.10 13.89 -7.98
C LEU A 123 -1.64 15.35 -8.00
N ALA A 124 -1.22 15.82 -9.17
CA ALA A 124 -0.54 17.11 -9.32
C ALA A 124 -1.37 18.32 -8.82
N ASP A 125 -2.69 18.21 -8.88
CA ASP A 125 -3.66 19.25 -8.49
C ASP A 125 -4.30 19.00 -7.11
N THR A 126 -3.73 18.08 -6.31
CA THR A 126 -4.22 17.82 -4.94
C THR A 126 -3.98 19.05 -4.05
N PRO A 127 -5.05 19.65 -3.46
CA PRO A 127 -4.90 20.82 -2.59
C PRO A 127 -4.04 20.49 -1.36
N PHE A 128 -3.05 21.35 -1.06
CA PHE A 128 -2.19 21.19 0.11
C PHE A 128 -2.97 21.08 1.42
N THR A 129 -4.06 21.84 1.57
CA THR A 129 -4.91 21.81 2.76
C THR A 129 -5.54 20.44 3.03
N LYS A 130 -5.85 19.68 1.99
CA LYS A 130 -6.36 18.30 2.11
C LYS A 130 -5.25 17.31 2.51
N VAL A 131 -4.04 17.49 1.99
CA VAL A 131 -2.87 16.70 2.41
C VAL A 131 -2.58 16.94 3.89
N GLN A 132 -2.57 18.22 4.31
CA GLN A 132 -2.38 18.58 5.71
C GLN A 132 -3.46 17.96 6.60
N HIS A 133 -4.74 18.05 6.18
CA HIS A 133 -5.85 17.45 6.92
C HIS A 133 -5.73 15.92 7.06
N PHE A 134 -5.30 15.22 6.01
CA PHE A 134 -5.04 13.78 6.05
C PHE A 134 -3.97 13.43 7.10
N VAL A 135 -2.86 14.16 7.11
CA VAL A 135 -1.77 13.95 8.08
C VAL A 135 -2.20 14.26 9.50
N ASP A 136 -2.88 15.41 9.72
CA ASP A 136 -3.35 15.82 11.05
C ASP A 136 -4.38 14.83 11.60
N THR A 137 -5.27 14.33 10.75
CA THR A 137 -6.24 13.28 11.12
C THR A 137 -5.53 12.00 11.56
N ALA A 138 -4.50 11.58 10.83
CA ALA A 138 -3.73 10.39 11.20
C ALA A 138 -3.05 10.53 12.57
N HIS A 139 -2.43 11.67 12.84
CA HIS A 139 -1.76 11.95 14.11
C HIS A 139 -2.75 12.00 15.28
N ALA A 140 -3.92 12.62 15.08
CA ALA A 140 -4.95 12.71 16.12
C ALA A 140 -5.53 11.34 16.53
N LEU A 141 -5.49 10.35 15.63
CA LEU A 141 -5.97 8.99 15.89
C LEU A 141 -4.93 8.08 16.57
N GLN A 142 -3.67 8.49 16.62
CA GLN A 142 -2.58 7.75 17.28
C GLN A 142 -2.28 8.28 18.69
N SER A 143 -2.96 9.36 19.09
CA SER A 143 -2.84 9.98 20.43
C SER A 143 -3.82 9.39 21.39
#